data_edd18763f9452b3dfac8b24285fb7f71
#
_entry.id   edd18763f9452b3dfac8b24285fb7f71
#
_cell.length_a   1.000
_cell.length_b   1.000
_cell.length_c   1.000
_cell.angle_alpha   90.00
_cell.angle_beta   90.00
_cell.angle_gamma   90.00
#
_symmetry.space_group_name_H-M   'P 1'
#
loop_
_entity.id
_entity.type
_entity.pdbx_description
1 polymer ?
#
loop_
_entity_poly.entity_id
_entity_poly.type
_entity_poly.pdbx_seq_one_letter_code
_entity_poly.pdbx_strand_id
1 'polypeptide(L)'
;SSAEARQQASGNPLSFLHISKPEIDLPEGTNPFDDVVYAKGGENILRMIEDGVLIRDPAPCYYVYRLTMGSHAQTGLVGAAPVGAYDDNWVRRHEFTRPDKEDDRVRQIDSVDAQTGPVLVVHQPRDEITAVVGEVTATPPLYDVTRPDGVGHTLWLVDDTAQITRIDAVYGALDLLYIADGHHRSAAASRVAGLRRAANPNH
;
A
#
# COMPACT_ATOMS: atom_id res chain seq x y z
N SER A 1 -8.62 13.16 -12.53
CA SER A 1 -8.84 14.53 -11.97
C SER A 1 -9.69 14.46 -10.71
N SER A 2 -9.72 15.52 -9.90
CA SER A 2 -10.58 15.61 -8.71
C SER A 2 -12.08 15.55 -9.08
N ALA A 3 -12.46 16.08 -10.25
CA ALA A 3 -13.84 16.00 -10.75
C ALA A 3 -14.27 14.54 -11.04
N GLU A 4 -13.42 13.77 -11.68
CA GLU A 4 -13.68 12.33 -11.93
C GLU A 4 -13.74 11.54 -10.62
N ALA A 5 -12.83 11.82 -9.67
CA ALA A 5 -12.84 11.17 -8.37
C ALA A 5 -14.13 11.47 -7.61
N ARG A 6 -14.61 12.73 -7.63
CA ARG A 6 -15.90 13.13 -7.04
C ARG A 6 -17.06 12.38 -7.68
N GLN A 7 -17.07 12.26 -9.00
CA GLN A 7 -18.09 11.50 -9.72
C GLN A 7 -18.05 10.00 -9.36
N GLN A 8 -16.88 9.40 -9.29
CA GLN A 8 -16.72 7.98 -8.96
C GLN A 8 -17.09 7.66 -7.51
N ALA A 9 -16.85 8.59 -6.57
CA ALA A 9 -17.21 8.43 -5.16
C ALA A 9 -18.67 8.81 -4.86
N SER A 10 -19.36 9.43 -5.81
CA SER A 10 -20.74 9.92 -5.61
C SER A 10 -21.67 8.80 -5.17
N GLY A 11 -22.37 9.00 -4.05
CA GLY A 11 -23.28 8.02 -3.46
C GLY A 11 -22.61 6.82 -2.78
N ASN A 12 -21.28 6.80 -2.72
CA ASN A 12 -20.54 5.75 -2.04
C ASN A 12 -19.64 6.33 -0.92
N PRO A 13 -20.14 6.48 0.31
CA PRO A 13 -19.39 7.04 1.43
C PRO A 13 -18.21 6.16 1.89
N LEU A 14 -18.16 4.89 1.44
CA LEU A 14 -17.09 3.95 1.74
C LEU A 14 -16.02 3.92 0.64
N SER A 15 -16.11 4.76 -0.38
CA SER A 15 -15.10 4.84 -1.42
C SER A 15 -13.75 5.26 -0.82
N PHE A 16 -12.71 4.51 -1.11
CA PHE A 16 -11.34 4.85 -0.69
C PHE A 16 -10.83 6.17 -1.30
N LEU A 17 -11.53 6.71 -2.29
CA LEU A 17 -11.25 8.03 -2.85
C LEU A 17 -11.41 9.15 -1.82
N HIS A 18 -12.25 8.99 -0.80
CA HIS A 18 -12.36 9.93 0.31
C HIS A 18 -11.05 10.04 1.14
N ILE A 19 -10.20 9.02 1.10
CA ILE A 19 -8.89 9.00 1.76
C ILE A 19 -7.80 9.42 0.78
N SER A 20 -7.80 8.89 -0.44
CA SER A 20 -6.72 9.09 -1.42
C SER A 20 -6.84 10.37 -2.24
N LYS A 21 -8.03 10.98 -2.27
CA LYS A 21 -8.41 12.21 -2.98
C LYS A 21 -9.35 13.08 -2.11
N PRO A 22 -8.94 13.45 -0.87
CA PRO A 22 -9.85 14.04 0.11
C PRO A 22 -10.45 15.38 -0.33
N GLU A 23 -9.85 16.06 -1.30
CA GLU A 23 -10.39 17.29 -1.89
C GLU A 23 -11.80 17.11 -2.49
N ILE A 24 -12.24 15.86 -2.72
CA ILE A 24 -13.61 15.59 -3.18
C ILE A 24 -14.68 15.89 -2.12
N ASP A 25 -14.31 15.92 -0.85
CA ASP A 25 -15.18 16.22 0.28
C ASP A 25 -15.16 17.70 0.67
N LEU A 26 -14.39 18.51 -0.02
CA LEU A 26 -14.23 19.95 0.20
C LEU A 26 -14.89 20.74 -0.92
N PRO A 27 -15.07 22.08 -0.77
CA PRO A 27 -15.63 22.91 -1.82
C PRO A 27 -14.89 22.76 -3.16
N GLU A 28 -15.64 22.87 -4.26
CA GLU A 28 -15.04 22.85 -5.59
C GLU A 28 -14.03 23.99 -5.74
N GLY A 29 -12.89 23.67 -6.39
CA GLY A 29 -11.81 24.62 -6.55
C GLY A 29 -10.80 24.63 -5.39
N THR A 30 -11.03 23.85 -4.32
CA THR A 30 -9.99 23.67 -3.29
C THR A 30 -8.71 23.13 -3.92
N ASN A 31 -7.58 23.77 -3.64
CA ASN A 31 -6.29 23.32 -4.13
C ASN A 31 -5.93 21.98 -3.46
N PRO A 32 -5.68 20.90 -4.23
CA PRO A 32 -5.40 19.56 -3.69
C PRO A 32 -4.18 19.48 -2.76
N PHE A 33 -3.35 20.51 -2.74
CA PHE A 33 -2.14 20.58 -1.92
C PHE A 33 -2.28 21.44 -0.67
N ASP A 34 -3.48 21.94 -0.37
CA ASP A 34 -3.73 22.70 0.87
C ASP A 34 -3.75 21.79 2.10
N ASP A 35 -3.34 22.30 3.26
CA ASP A 35 -3.30 21.55 4.51
C ASP A 35 -4.65 20.93 4.90
N VAL A 36 -5.74 21.65 4.62
CA VAL A 36 -7.09 21.18 4.89
C VAL A 36 -7.44 19.88 4.15
N VAL A 37 -6.83 19.65 2.98
CA VAL A 37 -7.05 18.44 2.18
C VAL A 37 -6.43 17.23 2.87
N TYR A 38 -5.20 17.36 3.33
CA TYR A 38 -4.52 16.27 4.06
C TYR A 38 -5.19 15.98 5.39
N ALA A 39 -5.58 17.02 6.13
CA ALA A 39 -6.35 16.88 7.38
C ALA A 39 -7.65 16.12 7.12
N LYS A 40 -8.36 16.43 6.02
CA LYS A 40 -9.59 15.72 5.63
C LYS A 40 -9.35 14.24 5.33
N GLY A 41 -8.24 13.89 4.70
CA GLY A 41 -7.82 12.50 4.50
C GLY A 41 -7.63 11.76 5.81
N GLY A 42 -6.97 12.40 6.79
CA GLY A 42 -6.81 11.87 8.15
C GLY A 42 -8.14 11.65 8.86
N GLU A 43 -9.07 12.62 8.81
CA GLU A 43 -10.42 12.48 9.37
C GLU A 43 -11.17 11.29 8.73
N ASN A 44 -11.09 11.16 7.42
CA ASN A 44 -11.82 10.12 6.68
C ASN A 44 -11.32 8.71 7.01
N ILE A 45 -9.99 8.49 7.11
CA ILE A 45 -9.46 7.17 7.47
C ILE A 45 -9.82 6.81 8.91
N LEU A 46 -9.72 7.76 9.86
CA LEU A 46 -10.11 7.53 11.25
C LEU A 46 -11.58 7.16 11.37
N ARG A 47 -12.47 7.88 10.68
CA ARG A 47 -13.90 7.54 10.63
C ARG A 47 -14.12 6.11 10.12
N MET A 48 -13.48 5.72 9.02
CA MET A 48 -13.63 4.36 8.47
C MET A 48 -13.11 3.28 9.43
N ILE A 49 -12.12 3.58 10.27
CA ILE A 49 -11.64 2.67 11.31
C ILE A 49 -12.66 2.61 12.46
N GLU A 50 -13.15 3.76 12.95
CA GLU A 50 -14.14 3.84 14.02
C GLU A 50 -15.44 3.14 13.64
N ASP A 51 -15.87 3.28 12.40
CA ASP A 51 -17.07 2.62 11.85
C ASP A 51 -16.86 1.13 11.56
N GLY A 52 -15.66 0.58 11.77
CA GLY A 52 -15.33 -0.83 11.52
C GLY A 52 -15.28 -1.20 10.03
N VAL A 53 -15.22 -0.22 9.13
CA VAL A 53 -15.04 -0.44 7.67
C VAL A 53 -13.61 -0.88 7.35
N LEU A 54 -12.63 -0.23 7.99
CA LEU A 54 -11.24 -0.65 7.96
C LEU A 54 -10.90 -1.30 9.30
N ILE A 55 -10.39 -2.51 9.24
CA ILE A 55 -9.99 -3.28 10.42
C ILE A 55 -8.49 -3.59 10.33
N ARG A 56 -7.86 -3.67 11.48
CA ARG A 56 -6.48 -4.14 11.60
C ARG A 56 -6.48 -5.62 11.91
N ASP A 57 -5.66 -6.38 11.20
CA ASP A 57 -5.48 -7.80 11.51
C ASP A 57 -4.92 -7.99 12.93
N PRO A 58 -5.37 -9.05 13.64
CA PRO A 58 -5.01 -9.25 15.04
C PRO A 58 -3.55 -9.67 15.24
N ALA A 59 -2.88 -10.17 14.19
CA ALA A 59 -1.51 -10.63 14.21
C ALA A 59 -0.79 -10.24 12.90
N PRO A 60 0.56 -10.18 12.91
CA PRO A 60 1.33 -10.02 11.69
C PRO A 60 1.04 -11.14 10.70
N CYS A 61 0.79 -10.77 9.45
CA CYS A 61 0.45 -11.68 8.38
C CYS A 61 1.00 -11.16 7.04
N TYR A 62 0.99 -12.02 6.04
CA TYR A 62 1.18 -11.65 4.64
C TYR A 62 -0.13 -11.78 3.88
N TYR A 63 -0.14 -11.29 2.65
CA TYR A 63 -1.25 -11.54 1.74
C TYR A 63 -0.69 -11.98 0.39
N VAL A 64 -1.48 -12.79 -0.31
CA VAL A 64 -1.30 -13.01 -1.75
C VAL A 64 -2.36 -12.21 -2.47
N TYR A 65 -1.92 -11.41 -3.44
CA TYR A 65 -2.80 -10.54 -4.21
C TYR A 65 -2.66 -10.84 -5.69
N ARG A 66 -3.80 -11.06 -6.36
CA ARG A 66 -3.88 -11.30 -7.80
C ARG A 66 -4.68 -10.22 -8.48
N LEU A 67 -4.10 -9.67 -9.52
CA LEU A 67 -4.79 -8.83 -10.51
C LEU A 67 -5.03 -9.67 -11.77
N THR A 68 -6.26 -9.62 -12.29
CA THR A 68 -6.63 -10.29 -13.55
C THR A 68 -7.22 -9.29 -14.52
N MET A 69 -6.64 -9.17 -15.71
CA MET A 69 -7.10 -8.31 -16.79
C MET A 69 -7.15 -9.09 -18.09
N GLY A 70 -8.35 -9.44 -18.54
CA GLY A 70 -8.54 -10.35 -19.67
C GLY A 70 -7.91 -11.72 -19.39
N SER A 71 -6.99 -12.15 -20.25
CA SER A 71 -6.24 -13.40 -20.08
C SER A 71 -4.96 -13.26 -19.23
N HIS A 72 -4.59 -12.03 -18.84
CA HIS A 72 -3.40 -11.79 -18.05
C HIS A 72 -3.72 -11.83 -16.56
N ALA A 73 -2.96 -12.61 -15.81
CA ALA A 73 -3.03 -12.64 -14.35
C ALA A 73 -1.65 -12.42 -13.75
N GLN A 74 -1.54 -11.43 -12.86
CA GLN A 74 -0.33 -11.16 -12.09
C GLN A 74 -0.61 -11.42 -10.63
N THR A 75 0.19 -12.29 -10.00
CA THR A 75 0.07 -12.64 -8.60
C THR A 75 1.34 -12.24 -7.87
N GLY A 76 1.21 -11.58 -6.73
CA GLY A 76 2.32 -11.13 -5.90
C GLY A 76 2.06 -11.38 -4.41
N LEU A 77 3.14 -11.44 -3.65
CA LEU A 77 3.09 -11.45 -2.18
C LEU A 77 3.08 -10.00 -1.68
N VAL A 78 2.23 -9.70 -0.71
CA VAL A 78 2.13 -8.39 -0.06
C VAL A 78 2.60 -8.52 1.38
N GLY A 79 3.52 -7.64 1.76
CA GLY A 79 4.05 -7.57 3.11
C GLY A 79 4.60 -6.17 3.42
N ALA A 80 4.92 -5.93 4.66
CA ALA A 80 5.56 -4.70 5.11
C ALA A 80 7.09 -4.87 5.11
N ALA A 81 7.79 -4.02 4.36
CA ALA A 81 9.24 -3.96 4.40
C ALA A 81 9.69 -2.88 5.40
N PRO A 82 10.72 -3.13 6.22
CA PRO A 82 11.27 -2.11 7.09
C PRO A 82 11.90 -0.97 6.28
N VAL A 83 11.68 0.27 6.72
CA VAL A 83 12.23 1.47 6.05
C VAL A 83 13.75 1.40 5.94
N GLY A 84 14.44 0.83 6.93
CA GLY A 84 15.88 0.61 6.89
C GLY A 84 16.34 -0.17 5.66
N ALA A 85 15.56 -1.11 5.16
CA ALA A 85 15.87 -1.85 3.95
C ALA A 85 15.98 -0.96 2.70
N TYR A 86 15.20 0.13 2.67
CA TYR A 86 15.31 1.15 1.63
C TYR A 86 16.50 2.09 1.90
N ASP A 87 16.68 2.54 3.13
CA ASP A 87 17.75 3.48 3.52
C ASP A 87 19.14 2.85 3.30
N ASP A 88 19.29 1.57 3.64
CA ASP A 88 20.53 0.79 3.48
C ASP A 88 20.73 0.28 2.05
N ASN A 89 19.84 0.67 1.10
CA ASN A 89 19.90 0.28 -0.31
C ASN A 89 19.83 -1.24 -0.55
N TRP A 90 19.22 -2.00 0.38
CA TRP A 90 18.86 -3.39 0.15
C TRP A 90 17.66 -3.50 -0.79
N VAL A 91 16.70 -2.57 -0.65
CA VAL A 91 15.66 -2.29 -1.66
C VAL A 91 16.18 -1.21 -2.60
N ARG A 92 16.60 -1.62 -3.79
CA ARG A 92 17.26 -0.75 -4.77
C ARG A 92 16.27 0.05 -5.61
N ARG A 93 16.65 1.28 -5.84
CA ARG A 93 15.97 2.22 -6.74
C ARG A 93 16.77 2.40 -8.04
N HIS A 94 16.08 2.70 -9.12
CA HIS A 94 16.67 3.00 -10.42
C HIS A 94 16.18 4.35 -10.99
N GLU A 95 15.38 5.09 -10.23
CA GLU A 95 14.83 6.38 -10.62
C GLU A 95 15.04 7.41 -9.50
N PHE A 96 15.34 8.65 -9.90
CA PHE A 96 15.36 9.78 -8.98
C PHE A 96 13.94 10.28 -8.72
N THR A 97 13.65 10.58 -7.47
CA THR A 97 12.35 11.14 -7.08
C THR A 97 12.33 12.66 -7.29
N ARG A 98 11.18 13.19 -7.66
CA ARG A 98 10.94 14.62 -7.77
C ARG A 98 10.49 15.16 -6.42
N PRO A 99 11.12 16.24 -5.89
CA PRO A 99 10.81 16.79 -4.57
C PRO A 99 9.33 17.14 -4.38
N ASP A 100 8.70 17.76 -5.38
CA ASP A 100 7.28 18.14 -5.34
C ASP A 100 6.33 16.95 -5.15
N LYS A 101 6.63 15.83 -5.82
CA LYS A 101 5.85 14.59 -5.71
C LYS A 101 6.10 13.87 -4.38
N GLU A 102 7.33 13.94 -3.91
CA GLU A 102 7.73 13.34 -2.65
C GLU A 102 7.09 14.08 -1.47
N ASP A 103 7.13 15.41 -1.48
CA ASP A 103 6.51 16.27 -0.46
C ASP A 103 5.01 16.01 -0.33
N ASP A 104 4.30 15.88 -1.44
CA ASP A 104 2.89 15.53 -1.46
C ASP A 104 2.64 14.17 -0.77
N ARG A 105 3.46 13.14 -1.09
CA ARG A 105 3.32 11.81 -0.48
C ARG A 105 3.69 11.82 1.01
N VAL A 106 4.72 12.58 1.41
CA VAL A 106 5.09 12.75 2.84
C VAL A 106 3.91 13.31 3.63
N ARG A 107 3.31 14.40 3.16
CA ARG A 107 2.17 15.03 3.83
C ARG A 107 0.96 14.08 3.90
N GLN A 108 0.69 13.35 2.82
CA GLN A 108 -0.39 12.35 2.79
C GLN A 108 -0.14 11.23 3.82
N ILE A 109 1.03 10.59 3.79
CA ILE A 109 1.36 9.48 4.71
C ILE A 109 1.30 9.95 6.16
N ASP A 110 1.86 11.13 6.45
CA ASP A 110 1.90 11.66 7.81
C ASP A 110 0.50 11.99 8.35
N SER A 111 -0.37 12.56 7.50
CA SER A 111 -1.74 12.93 7.89
C SER A 111 -2.67 11.73 8.08
N VAL A 112 -2.56 10.69 7.23
CA VAL A 112 -3.43 9.51 7.32
C VAL A 112 -2.84 8.42 8.21
N ASP A 113 -1.62 8.58 8.70
CA ASP A 113 -0.83 7.61 9.48
C ASP A 113 -0.78 6.21 8.82
N ALA A 114 -0.75 6.18 7.49
CA ALA A 114 -0.77 4.93 6.73
C ALA A 114 -0.10 5.08 5.36
N GLN A 115 0.54 4.00 4.89
CA GLN A 115 0.98 3.87 3.50
C GLN A 115 -0.16 3.29 2.67
N THR A 116 -0.95 4.15 2.06
CA THR A 116 -2.18 3.78 1.33
C THR A 116 -1.94 3.29 -0.10
N GLY A 117 -0.72 3.42 -0.61
CA GLY A 117 -0.33 2.98 -1.95
C GLY A 117 0.79 1.94 -1.89
N PRO A 118 0.56 0.68 -2.28
CA PRO A 118 1.61 -0.32 -2.28
C PRO A 118 2.73 0.03 -3.29
N VAL A 119 3.93 -0.43 -2.98
CA VAL A 119 5.11 -0.34 -3.85
C VAL A 119 5.28 -1.68 -4.55
N LEU A 120 5.48 -1.68 -5.85
CA LEU A 120 5.81 -2.90 -6.58
C LEU A 120 7.32 -3.14 -6.50
N VAL A 121 7.67 -4.26 -5.89
CA VAL A 121 9.06 -4.71 -5.74
C VAL A 121 9.24 -6.03 -6.46
N VAL A 122 10.39 -6.20 -7.09
CA VAL A 122 10.76 -7.44 -7.80
C VAL A 122 12.07 -7.99 -7.27
N HIS A 123 12.23 -9.30 -7.37
CA HIS A 123 13.43 -10.03 -7.01
C HIS A 123 13.66 -11.20 -7.96
N GLN A 124 14.82 -11.82 -7.88
CA GLN A 124 15.09 -13.06 -8.61
C GLN A 124 14.09 -14.15 -8.17
N PRO A 125 13.57 -14.96 -9.10
CA PRO A 125 12.63 -16.03 -8.78
C PRO A 125 13.13 -16.94 -7.65
N ARG A 126 12.22 -17.35 -6.78
CA ARG A 126 12.45 -18.30 -5.69
C ARG A 126 11.35 -19.36 -5.72
N ASP A 127 11.73 -20.61 -5.91
CA ASP A 127 10.79 -21.73 -6.01
C ASP A 127 9.93 -21.87 -4.76
N GLU A 128 10.51 -21.60 -3.59
CA GLU A 128 9.82 -21.64 -2.31
C GLU A 128 8.68 -20.61 -2.23
N ILE A 129 8.90 -19.38 -2.70
CA ILE A 129 7.83 -18.37 -2.78
C ILE A 129 6.74 -18.80 -3.76
N THR A 130 7.13 -19.36 -4.90
CA THR A 130 6.19 -19.88 -5.88
C THR A 130 5.35 -21.02 -5.28
N ALA A 131 5.96 -21.91 -4.50
CA ALA A 131 5.25 -23.00 -3.81
C ALA A 131 4.27 -22.47 -2.77
N VAL A 132 4.69 -21.54 -1.90
CA VAL A 132 3.79 -20.95 -0.89
C VAL A 132 2.62 -20.20 -1.56
N VAL A 133 2.88 -19.40 -2.58
CA VAL A 133 1.84 -18.72 -3.35
C VAL A 133 0.86 -19.72 -3.98
N GLY A 134 1.37 -20.84 -4.52
CA GLY A 134 0.55 -21.91 -5.08
C GLY A 134 -0.35 -22.57 -4.03
N GLU A 135 0.20 -22.87 -2.84
CA GLU A 135 -0.54 -23.44 -1.71
C GLU A 135 -1.67 -22.50 -1.25
N VAL A 136 -1.34 -21.22 -1.05
CA VAL A 136 -2.30 -20.19 -0.60
C VAL A 136 -3.42 -19.99 -1.63
N THR A 137 -3.07 -19.86 -2.91
CA THR A 137 -4.08 -19.64 -3.96
C THR A 137 -4.93 -20.85 -4.29
N ALA A 138 -4.62 -22.02 -3.78
CA ALA A 138 -5.46 -23.20 -3.84
C ALA A 138 -6.60 -23.18 -2.81
N THR A 139 -6.58 -22.26 -1.85
CA THR A 139 -7.63 -22.07 -0.83
C THR A 139 -8.65 -21.02 -1.28
N PRO A 140 -9.84 -20.96 -0.66
CA PRO A 140 -10.77 -19.87 -0.91
C PRO A 140 -10.15 -18.51 -0.58
N PRO A 141 -10.34 -17.49 -1.43
CA PRO A 141 -9.81 -16.15 -1.16
C PRO A 141 -10.60 -15.45 -0.04
N LEU A 142 -9.93 -14.50 0.64
CA LEU A 142 -10.56 -13.59 1.59
C LEU A 142 -11.49 -12.61 0.85
N TYR A 143 -11.04 -12.09 -0.28
CA TYR A 143 -11.83 -11.23 -1.18
C TYR A 143 -11.62 -11.64 -2.63
N ASP A 144 -12.70 -11.60 -3.40
CA ASP A 144 -12.69 -11.80 -4.86
C ASP A 144 -13.70 -10.84 -5.49
N VAL A 145 -13.19 -9.80 -6.11
CA VAL A 145 -13.99 -8.67 -6.60
C VAL A 145 -13.62 -8.38 -8.05
N THR A 146 -14.61 -8.29 -8.92
CA THR A 146 -14.40 -7.77 -10.29
C THR A 146 -14.99 -6.37 -10.39
N ARG A 147 -14.18 -5.42 -10.81
CA ARG A 147 -14.60 -4.04 -11.03
C ARG A 147 -15.42 -3.88 -12.30
N PRO A 148 -16.19 -2.78 -12.44
CA PRO A 148 -16.94 -2.50 -13.68
C PRO A 148 -16.09 -2.43 -14.96
N ASP A 149 -14.80 -2.14 -14.84
CA ASP A 149 -13.84 -2.14 -15.95
C ASP A 149 -13.35 -3.54 -16.36
N GLY A 150 -13.85 -4.59 -15.67
CA GLY A 150 -13.51 -5.98 -15.93
C GLY A 150 -12.20 -6.45 -15.27
N VAL A 151 -11.55 -5.59 -14.48
CA VAL A 151 -10.35 -5.98 -13.72
C VAL A 151 -10.76 -6.75 -12.47
N GLY A 152 -10.25 -7.98 -12.34
CA GLY A 152 -10.42 -8.83 -11.16
C GLY A 152 -9.36 -8.55 -10.11
N HIS A 153 -9.77 -8.54 -8.84
CA HIS A 153 -8.92 -8.34 -7.66
C HIS A 153 -9.21 -9.47 -6.69
N THR A 154 -8.24 -10.36 -6.50
CA THR A 154 -8.39 -11.50 -5.58
C THR A 154 -7.32 -11.41 -4.49
N LEU A 155 -7.72 -11.53 -3.23
CA LEU A 155 -6.84 -11.42 -2.07
C LEU A 155 -6.99 -12.64 -1.18
N TRP A 156 -5.89 -13.23 -0.79
CA TRP A 156 -5.78 -14.30 0.19
C TRP A 156 -5.00 -13.83 1.41
N LEU A 157 -5.43 -14.22 2.60
CA LEU A 157 -4.69 -14.03 3.84
C LEU A 157 -3.67 -15.16 4.00
N VAL A 158 -2.48 -14.84 4.47
CA VAL A 158 -1.42 -15.78 4.87
C VAL A 158 -1.14 -15.57 6.34
N ASP A 159 -1.84 -16.32 7.19
CA ASP A 159 -1.74 -16.27 8.65
C ASP A 159 -1.20 -17.60 9.25
N ASP A 160 -0.98 -18.60 8.43
CA ASP A 160 -0.35 -19.85 8.85
C ASP A 160 1.13 -19.63 9.22
N THR A 161 1.49 -19.97 10.45
CA THR A 161 2.84 -19.75 11.00
C THR A 161 3.94 -20.44 10.20
N ALA A 162 3.67 -21.63 9.64
CA ALA A 162 4.66 -22.35 8.85
C ALA A 162 4.90 -21.66 7.50
N GLN A 163 3.85 -21.17 6.85
CA GLN A 163 3.97 -20.38 5.62
C GLN A 163 4.69 -19.06 5.86
N ILE A 164 4.35 -18.34 6.93
CA ILE A 164 5.03 -17.08 7.33
C ILE A 164 6.52 -17.35 7.54
N THR A 165 6.88 -18.39 8.29
CA THR A 165 8.28 -18.74 8.55
C THR A 165 9.05 -19.05 7.26
N ARG A 166 8.44 -19.74 6.31
CA ARG A 166 9.04 -20.02 4.99
C ARG A 166 9.26 -18.74 4.19
N ILE A 167 8.28 -17.82 4.18
CA ILE A 167 8.38 -16.52 3.52
C ILE A 167 9.52 -15.71 4.14
N ASP A 168 9.55 -15.59 5.46
CA ASP A 168 10.58 -14.83 6.20
C ASP A 168 11.98 -15.38 5.92
N ALA A 169 12.14 -16.70 5.90
CA ALA A 169 13.43 -17.34 5.62
C ALA A 169 13.93 -17.02 4.20
N VAL A 170 13.04 -17.04 3.21
CA VAL A 170 13.40 -16.72 1.83
C VAL A 170 13.77 -15.24 1.68
N TYR A 171 12.95 -14.32 2.20
CA TYR A 171 13.22 -12.89 2.10
C TYR A 171 14.45 -12.49 2.91
N GLY A 172 14.67 -13.10 4.08
CA GLY A 172 15.88 -12.90 4.89
C GLY A 172 17.17 -13.39 4.20
N ALA A 173 17.06 -14.29 3.23
CA ALA A 173 18.19 -14.81 2.44
C ALA A 173 18.36 -14.14 1.07
N LEU A 174 17.52 -13.14 0.74
CA LEU A 174 17.68 -12.39 -0.51
C LEU A 174 18.80 -11.36 -0.37
N ASP A 175 19.67 -11.30 -1.37
CA ASP A 175 20.72 -10.27 -1.41
C ASP A 175 20.14 -8.87 -1.63
N LEU A 176 19.16 -8.75 -2.52
CA LEU A 176 18.60 -7.47 -2.97
C LEU A 176 17.17 -7.61 -3.45
N LEU A 177 16.42 -6.51 -3.30
CA LEU A 177 15.15 -6.25 -3.95
C LEU A 177 15.25 -5.01 -4.86
N TYR A 178 14.36 -4.89 -5.82
CA TYR A 178 14.35 -3.76 -6.75
C TYR A 178 12.95 -3.15 -6.82
N ILE A 179 12.85 -1.83 -6.66
CA ILE A 179 11.58 -1.12 -6.86
C ILE A 179 11.29 -1.11 -8.37
N ALA A 180 10.18 -1.69 -8.77
CA ALA A 180 9.70 -1.62 -10.15
C ALA A 180 8.74 -0.44 -10.36
N ASP A 181 7.91 -0.12 -9.34
CA ASP A 181 7.06 1.06 -9.31
C ASP A 181 6.87 1.56 -7.87
N GLY A 182 6.78 2.88 -7.70
CA GLY A 182 6.51 3.52 -6.41
C GLY A 182 7.73 4.15 -5.74
N HIS A 183 8.71 4.62 -6.49
CA HIS A 183 9.92 5.30 -5.96
C HIS A 183 9.58 6.46 -5.04
N HIS A 184 8.62 7.34 -5.44
CA HIS A 184 8.18 8.46 -4.60
C HIS A 184 7.51 8.00 -3.31
N ARG A 185 6.75 6.89 -3.33
CA ARG A 185 6.11 6.30 -2.14
C ARG A 185 7.14 5.74 -1.16
N SER A 186 8.16 5.06 -1.66
CA SER A 186 9.27 4.55 -0.85
C SER A 186 10.10 5.68 -0.23
N ALA A 187 10.46 6.69 -1.03
CA ALA A 187 11.20 7.86 -0.56
C ALA A 187 10.41 8.63 0.50
N ALA A 188 9.12 8.85 0.27
CA ALA A 188 8.25 9.52 1.23
C ALA A 188 8.12 8.73 2.55
N ALA A 189 7.99 7.40 2.51
CA ALA A 189 7.96 6.57 3.71
C ALA A 189 9.26 6.70 4.54
N SER A 190 10.42 6.71 3.87
CA SER A 190 11.71 6.95 4.52
C SER A 190 11.76 8.33 5.20
N ARG A 191 11.33 9.38 4.51
CA ARG A 191 11.29 10.74 5.07
C ARG A 191 10.36 10.85 6.28
N VAL A 192 9.15 10.29 6.21
CA VAL A 192 8.20 10.29 7.34
C VAL A 192 8.80 9.55 8.53
N ALA A 193 9.42 8.39 8.31
CA ALA A 193 10.10 7.66 9.38
C ALA A 193 11.23 8.49 10.01
N GLY A 194 12.02 9.21 9.21
CA GLY A 194 13.06 10.12 9.69
C GLY A 194 12.50 11.27 10.54
N LEU A 195 11.42 11.91 10.08
CA LEU A 195 10.74 12.99 10.82
C LEU A 195 10.19 12.50 12.16
N ARG A 196 9.54 11.33 12.18
CA ARG A 196 8.96 10.74 13.40
C ARG A 196 10.03 10.28 14.39
N ARG A 197 11.15 9.71 13.93
CA ARG A 197 12.30 9.38 14.78
C ARG A 197 12.92 10.64 15.40
N ALA A 198 13.04 11.73 14.64
CA ALA A 198 13.55 12.99 15.15
C ALA A 198 12.62 13.59 16.23
N ALA A 199 11.31 13.46 16.07
CA ALA A 199 10.30 13.91 17.04
C ALA A 199 10.20 13.00 18.29
N ASN A 200 10.51 11.70 18.14
CA ASN A 200 10.49 10.71 19.22
C ASN A 200 11.73 9.82 19.20
N PRO A 201 12.89 10.31 19.67
CA PRO A 201 14.15 9.57 19.62
C PRO A 201 14.18 8.27 20.43
N ASN A 202 13.23 8.11 21.37
CA ASN A 202 13.14 6.95 22.26
C ASN A 202 12.06 5.93 21.82
N HIS A 203 11.59 6.04 20.61
CA HIS A 203 10.58 5.12 20.07
C HIS A 203 11.21 3.78 19.71
#